data_0287c7b24163158f858d38de1fafca02
#
_entry.id   0287c7b24163158f858d38de1fafca02
#
_cell.length_a   1.000
_cell.length_b   1.000
_cell.length_c   1.000
_cell.angle_alpha   90.00
_cell.angle_beta   90.00
_cell.angle_gamma   90.00
#
_symmetry.space_group_name_H-M   'P 1'
#
loop_
_entity.id
_entity.type
_entity.pdbx_description
1 polymer ?
#
loop_
_entity_poly.entity_id
_entity_poly.type
_entity_poly.pdbx_seq_one_letter_code
_entity_poly.pdbx_strand_id
1 'polypeptide(L)'
;MTFNVIATGSKGNAVVINGSILIDIGVPFKALEPVKKDLKLVLLTHAHGDHFKPRTVRALHKERPTLRWGCCEWMVGPLLEAGVDKRVIDVFGTGDTLCYWRLCAVTPQLLVHDVPNCGYHITFFHDGKDERLFYATDTATLDGVESKGYDLYLIEANHTREELEARAQAKLEAGEFAYEYRAAANHLSQEQALDWLEKNMGPNSRYVFLHRHQEKHTLP
;
A
#
# COMPACT_ATOMS: atom_id res chain seq x y z
N MET A 1 -14.29 10.28 4.51
CA MET A 1 -13.45 9.34 3.71
C MET A 1 -13.86 7.90 3.95
N THR A 2 -14.06 7.12 2.90
CA THR A 2 -14.35 5.68 2.95
C THR A 2 -13.20 4.88 2.35
N PHE A 3 -13.05 3.63 2.77
CA PHE A 3 -12.07 2.71 2.17
C PHE A 3 -12.63 1.28 2.19
N ASN A 4 -12.11 0.46 1.26
CA ASN A 4 -12.42 -0.95 1.16
C ASN A 4 -11.11 -1.72 0.93
N VAL A 5 -10.73 -2.57 1.87
CA VAL A 5 -9.57 -3.46 1.77
C VAL A 5 -10.02 -4.72 1.04
N ILE A 6 -9.71 -4.82 -0.25
CA ILE A 6 -9.99 -6.02 -1.07
C ILE A 6 -9.09 -7.17 -0.62
N ALA A 7 -7.81 -6.88 -0.40
CA ALA A 7 -6.83 -7.80 0.16
C ALA A 7 -5.69 -7.02 0.82
N THR A 8 -5.02 -7.66 1.79
CA THR A 8 -3.81 -7.15 2.44
C THR A 8 -2.95 -8.29 2.95
N GLY A 9 -1.63 -8.15 2.85
CA GLY A 9 -0.62 -9.14 3.26
C GLY A 9 0.00 -9.90 2.09
N SER A 10 0.88 -10.85 2.38
CA SER A 10 1.76 -11.55 1.42
C SER A 10 1.03 -12.33 0.30
N LYS A 11 -0.28 -12.47 0.35
CA LYS A 11 -1.08 -13.11 -0.71
C LYS A 11 -1.63 -12.14 -1.74
N GLY A 12 -1.62 -10.84 -1.42
CA GLY A 12 -2.06 -9.78 -2.30
C GLY A 12 -2.48 -8.54 -1.54
N ASN A 13 -2.20 -7.38 -2.12
CA ASN A 13 -2.57 -6.07 -1.59
C ASN A 13 -3.37 -5.32 -2.64
N ALA A 14 -4.51 -4.78 -2.23
CA ALA A 14 -5.37 -3.93 -3.04
C ALA A 14 -6.35 -3.20 -2.11
N VAL A 15 -6.27 -1.87 -2.06
CA VAL A 15 -7.15 -1.03 -1.23
C VAL A 15 -7.82 0.01 -2.10
N VAL A 16 -9.13 0.12 -2.01
CA VAL A 16 -9.91 1.15 -2.74
C VAL A 16 -10.29 2.27 -1.79
N ILE A 17 -9.98 3.50 -2.17
CA ILE A 17 -10.32 4.71 -1.40
C ILE A 17 -11.42 5.46 -2.13
N ASN A 18 -12.44 5.89 -1.40
CA ASN A 18 -13.61 6.64 -1.89
C ASN A 18 -14.23 6.02 -3.16
N GLY A 19 -14.16 4.69 -3.30
CA GLY A 19 -14.70 3.95 -4.44
C GLY A 19 -14.01 4.20 -5.78
N SER A 20 -12.98 5.06 -5.84
CA SER A 20 -12.44 5.57 -7.12
C SER A 20 -10.92 5.49 -7.27
N ILE A 21 -10.17 5.36 -6.19
CA ILE A 21 -8.70 5.21 -6.21
C ILE A 21 -8.35 3.83 -5.71
N LEU A 22 -7.67 3.05 -6.53
CA LEU A 22 -7.07 1.76 -6.14
C LEU A 22 -5.60 1.97 -5.78
N ILE A 23 -5.17 1.53 -4.61
CA ILE A 23 -3.76 1.46 -4.23
C ILE A 23 -3.34 0.00 -4.28
N ASP A 24 -2.34 -0.29 -5.10
CA ASP A 24 -1.84 -1.60 -5.48
C ASP A 24 -2.85 -2.53 -6.17
N ILE A 25 -2.33 -3.51 -6.90
CA ILE A 25 -3.11 -4.43 -7.74
C ILE A 25 -2.57 -5.87 -7.61
N GLY A 26 -2.22 -6.27 -6.38
CA GLY A 26 -1.69 -7.57 -6.03
C GLY A 26 -2.73 -8.70 -5.97
N VAL A 27 -3.91 -8.52 -6.58
CA VAL A 27 -5.04 -9.45 -6.53
C VAL A 27 -5.39 -10.01 -7.91
N PRO A 28 -6.07 -11.15 -8.01
CA PRO A 28 -6.64 -11.63 -9.27
C PRO A 28 -7.66 -10.64 -9.84
N PHE A 29 -7.75 -10.54 -11.16
CA PHE A 29 -8.66 -9.58 -11.83
C PHE A 29 -10.13 -9.71 -11.37
N LYS A 30 -10.60 -10.94 -11.11
CA LYS A 30 -11.95 -11.21 -10.59
C LYS A 30 -12.24 -10.48 -9.27
N ALA A 31 -11.23 -10.24 -8.43
CA ALA A 31 -11.40 -9.53 -7.17
C ALA A 31 -11.75 -8.04 -7.36
N LEU A 32 -11.46 -7.47 -8.54
CA LEU A 32 -11.76 -6.08 -8.88
C LEU A 32 -13.13 -5.89 -9.53
N GLU A 33 -13.87 -6.98 -9.83
CA GLU A 33 -15.18 -6.90 -10.49
C GLU A 33 -16.16 -5.91 -9.82
N PRO A 34 -16.26 -5.88 -8.48
CA PRO A 34 -17.21 -4.96 -7.81
C PRO A 34 -16.85 -3.49 -7.94
N VAL A 35 -15.57 -3.16 -8.23
CA VAL A 35 -15.06 -1.78 -8.11
C VAL A 35 -14.51 -1.24 -9.43
N LYS A 36 -14.07 -2.09 -10.36
CA LYS A 36 -13.28 -1.71 -11.55
C LYS A 36 -13.94 -0.64 -12.42
N LYS A 37 -15.30 -0.56 -12.45
CA LYS A 37 -16.04 0.40 -13.27
C LYS A 37 -15.92 1.83 -12.77
N ASP A 38 -15.81 2.02 -11.46
CA ASP A 38 -15.79 3.32 -10.80
C ASP A 38 -14.39 3.86 -10.58
N LEU A 39 -13.35 3.03 -10.81
CA LEU A 39 -11.96 3.46 -10.66
C LEU A 39 -11.63 4.60 -11.63
N LYS A 40 -10.94 5.60 -11.10
CA LYS A 40 -10.43 6.76 -11.84
C LYS A 40 -8.89 6.82 -11.84
N LEU A 41 -8.28 6.23 -10.82
CA LEU A 41 -6.84 6.24 -10.61
C LEU A 41 -6.40 4.92 -9.97
N VAL A 42 -5.27 4.38 -10.43
CA VAL A 42 -4.53 3.31 -9.74
C VAL A 42 -3.19 3.89 -9.32
N LEU A 43 -2.84 3.75 -8.05
CA LEU A 43 -1.54 4.12 -7.48
C LEU A 43 -0.75 2.85 -7.19
N LEU A 44 0.51 2.79 -7.61
CA LEU A 44 1.37 1.63 -7.41
C LEU A 44 2.57 1.99 -6.54
N THR A 45 2.82 1.16 -5.53
CA THR A 45 3.89 1.36 -4.56
C THR A 45 5.22 0.78 -5.04
N HIS A 46 5.25 -0.53 -5.33
CA HIS A 46 6.44 -1.27 -5.74
C HIS A 46 6.10 -2.53 -6.56
N ALA A 47 7.14 -3.27 -7.00
CA ALA A 47 7.00 -4.32 -8.01
C ALA A 47 6.82 -5.75 -7.46
N HIS A 48 6.71 -5.96 -6.14
CA HIS A 48 6.49 -7.31 -5.59
C HIS A 48 5.17 -7.92 -6.07
N GLY A 49 5.14 -9.24 -6.25
CA GLY A 49 4.02 -9.96 -6.86
C GLY A 49 2.72 -9.93 -6.07
N ASP A 50 2.76 -9.58 -4.79
CA ASP A 50 1.60 -9.34 -3.94
C ASP A 50 1.13 -7.87 -3.96
N HIS A 51 1.85 -6.96 -4.62
CA HIS A 51 1.43 -5.57 -4.89
C HIS A 51 1.16 -5.33 -6.38
N PHE A 52 1.83 -6.07 -7.27
CA PHE A 52 1.73 -5.87 -8.70
C PHE A 52 1.57 -7.20 -9.44
N LYS A 53 0.37 -7.45 -10.02
CA LYS A 53 0.12 -8.64 -10.87
C LYS A 53 -0.01 -8.22 -12.33
N PRO A 54 1.01 -8.45 -13.19
CA PRO A 54 0.99 -8.02 -14.59
C PRO A 54 -0.23 -8.50 -15.37
N ARG A 55 -0.73 -9.71 -15.08
CA ARG A 55 -1.94 -10.25 -15.73
C ARG A 55 -3.18 -9.44 -15.37
N THR A 56 -3.31 -9.04 -14.11
CA THR A 56 -4.44 -8.20 -13.63
C THR A 56 -4.35 -6.80 -14.17
N VAL A 57 -3.16 -6.21 -14.20
CA VAL A 57 -2.88 -4.89 -14.81
C VAL A 57 -3.31 -4.89 -16.28
N ARG A 58 -2.84 -5.88 -17.06
CA ARG A 58 -3.19 -6.02 -18.49
C ARG A 58 -4.69 -6.14 -18.71
N ALA A 59 -5.38 -6.96 -17.90
CA ALA A 59 -6.82 -7.14 -18.00
C ALA A 59 -7.59 -5.86 -17.69
N LEU A 60 -7.19 -5.14 -16.61
CA LEU A 60 -7.82 -3.89 -16.22
C LEU A 60 -7.59 -2.81 -17.27
N HIS A 61 -6.36 -2.65 -17.78
CA HIS A 61 -6.06 -1.67 -18.83
C HIS A 61 -6.82 -1.96 -20.12
N LYS A 62 -6.97 -3.23 -20.52
CA LYS A 62 -7.77 -3.61 -21.70
C LYS A 62 -9.24 -3.19 -21.57
N GLU A 63 -9.85 -3.33 -20.39
CA GLU A 63 -11.24 -2.91 -20.16
C GLU A 63 -11.37 -1.40 -19.93
N ARG A 64 -10.35 -0.77 -19.36
CA ARG A 64 -10.34 0.64 -18.97
C ARG A 64 -9.11 1.36 -19.56
N PRO A 65 -9.05 1.55 -20.89
CA PRO A 65 -7.83 2.05 -21.55
C PRO A 65 -7.49 3.52 -21.21
N THR A 66 -8.42 4.26 -20.64
CA THR A 66 -8.23 5.67 -20.21
C THR A 66 -7.99 5.81 -18.70
N LEU A 67 -8.02 4.70 -17.95
CA LEU A 67 -7.74 4.71 -16.52
C LEU A 67 -6.32 5.19 -16.26
N ARG A 68 -6.15 6.16 -15.34
CA ARG A 68 -4.84 6.72 -15.00
C ARG A 68 -4.09 5.79 -14.05
N TRP A 69 -2.77 5.72 -14.25
CA TRP A 69 -1.83 4.93 -13.44
C TRP A 69 -0.77 5.86 -12.89
N GLY A 70 -0.81 6.12 -11.60
CA GLY A 70 0.20 6.93 -10.89
C GLY A 70 1.25 6.04 -10.25
N CYS A 71 2.52 6.34 -10.47
CA CYS A 71 3.63 5.58 -9.89
C CYS A 71 4.93 6.37 -9.88
N CYS A 72 5.90 5.95 -9.07
CA CYS A 72 7.27 6.41 -9.20
C CYS A 72 7.99 5.71 -10.36
N GLU A 73 9.16 6.23 -10.74
CA GLU A 73 9.89 5.84 -11.94
C GLU A 73 10.15 4.33 -12.05
N TRP A 74 10.44 3.66 -10.95
CA TRP A 74 10.72 2.20 -10.94
C TRP A 74 9.55 1.31 -11.37
N MET A 75 8.31 1.84 -11.35
CA MET A 75 7.12 1.11 -11.79
C MET A 75 6.76 1.34 -13.26
N VAL A 76 7.41 2.28 -13.95
CA VAL A 76 7.13 2.59 -15.36
C VAL A 76 7.43 1.39 -16.26
N GLY A 77 8.62 0.79 -16.10
CA GLY A 77 9.01 -0.42 -16.86
C GLY A 77 8.00 -1.56 -16.69
N PRO A 78 7.72 -2.01 -15.46
CA PRO A 78 6.71 -3.04 -15.19
C PRO A 78 5.32 -2.75 -15.78
N LEU A 79 4.86 -1.48 -15.74
CA LEU A 79 3.58 -1.09 -16.35
C LEU A 79 3.60 -1.24 -17.88
N LEU A 80 4.65 -0.77 -18.55
CA LEU A 80 4.80 -0.89 -19.99
C LEU A 80 4.87 -2.36 -20.43
N GLU A 81 5.61 -3.20 -19.73
CA GLU A 81 5.70 -4.66 -19.96
C GLU A 81 4.34 -5.36 -19.74
N ALA A 82 3.54 -4.87 -18.78
CA ALA A 82 2.17 -5.32 -18.59
C ALA A 82 1.22 -4.85 -19.71
N GLY A 83 1.67 -3.95 -20.60
CA GLY A 83 0.92 -3.46 -21.75
C GLY A 83 0.10 -2.20 -21.50
N VAL A 84 0.38 -1.46 -20.44
CA VAL A 84 -0.25 -0.16 -20.16
C VAL A 84 0.28 0.90 -21.15
N ASP A 85 -0.61 1.69 -21.74
CA ASP A 85 -0.22 2.77 -22.64
C ASP A 85 0.49 3.88 -21.85
N LYS A 86 1.67 4.28 -22.32
CA LYS A 86 2.49 5.35 -21.71
C LYS A 86 1.69 6.65 -21.47
N ARG A 87 0.74 6.96 -22.33
CA ARG A 87 -0.08 8.20 -22.24
C ARG A 87 -0.97 8.28 -21.01
N VAL A 88 -1.24 7.15 -20.35
CA VAL A 88 -2.06 7.09 -19.14
C VAL A 88 -1.23 6.82 -17.88
N ILE A 89 0.09 6.79 -17.98
CA ILE A 89 0.99 6.66 -16.84
C ILE A 89 1.42 8.06 -16.37
N ASP A 90 1.19 8.33 -15.09
CA ASP A 90 1.62 9.54 -14.40
C ASP A 90 2.82 9.19 -13.51
N VAL A 91 3.96 9.77 -13.79
CA VAL A 91 5.21 9.49 -13.06
C VAL A 91 5.42 10.57 -12.01
N PHE A 92 5.56 10.16 -10.75
CA PHE A 92 5.92 11.05 -9.65
C PHE A 92 7.44 11.16 -9.52
N GLY A 93 7.96 12.40 -9.51
CA GLY A 93 9.29 12.68 -8.98
C GLY A 93 9.26 12.72 -7.44
N THR A 94 10.44 12.62 -6.83
CA THR A 94 10.57 12.72 -5.36
C THR A 94 10.13 14.09 -4.88
N GLY A 95 9.14 14.14 -4.01
CA GLY A 95 8.56 15.38 -3.46
C GLY A 95 7.56 16.07 -4.39
N ASP A 96 7.29 15.54 -5.58
CA ASP A 96 6.30 16.09 -6.49
C ASP A 96 4.88 15.81 -5.99
N THR A 97 3.99 16.77 -6.18
CA THR A 97 2.56 16.60 -5.97
C THR A 97 1.82 16.68 -7.30
N LEU A 98 1.13 15.60 -7.68
CA LEU A 98 0.24 15.61 -8.84
C LEU A 98 -1.22 15.81 -8.41
N CYS A 99 -1.87 16.76 -9.06
CA CYS A 99 -3.28 17.06 -8.82
C CYS A 99 -4.16 16.38 -9.88
N TYR A 100 -5.03 15.51 -9.44
CA TYR A 100 -6.09 14.90 -10.25
C TYR A 100 -7.35 15.73 -10.10
N TRP A 101 -7.74 16.40 -11.17
CA TRP A 101 -8.83 17.37 -11.18
C TRP A 101 -10.09 16.86 -10.46
N ARG A 102 -10.56 17.61 -9.45
CA ARG A 102 -11.75 17.31 -8.63
C ARG A 102 -11.73 15.94 -7.93
N LEU A 103 -10.57 15.28 -7.87
CA LEU A 103 -10.44 14.01 -7.20
C LEU A 103 -9.55 14.16 -5.96
N CYS A 104 -8.26 14.40 -6.17
CA CYS A 104 -7.29 14.50 -5.09
C CYS A 104 -5.97 15.11 -5.56
N ALA A 105 -5.13 15.48 -4.61
CA ALA A 105 -3.69 15.65 -4.78
C ALA A 105 -2.95 14.45 -4.18
N VAL A 106 -1.91 13.97 -4.85
CA VAL A 106 -1.10 12.81 -4.44
C VAL A 106 0.37 13.19 -4.43
N THR A 107 1.04 12.92 -3.31
CA THR A 107 2.49 13.08 -3.14
C THR A 107 3.08 11.75 -2.69
N PRO A 108 4.09 11.19 -3.39
CA PRO A 108 4.74 9.97 -2.96
C PRO A 108 5.64 10.24 -1.75
N GLN A 109 5.69 9.28 -0.83
CA GLN A 109 6.61 9.20 0.28
C GLN A 109 7.55 8.02 0.09
N LEU A 110 8.85 8.25 -0.08
CA LEU A 110 9.81 7.14 -0.17
C LEU A 110 9.81 6.33 1.12
N LEU A 111 9.84 5.02 0.99
CA LEU A 111 9.85 4.05 2.08
C LEU A 111 11.10 3.16 2.00
N VAL A 112 11.47 2.58 3.14
CA VAL A 112 12.64 1.70 3.26
C VAL A 112 12.21 0.26 3.11
N HIS A 113 12.55 -0.36 1.99
CA HIS A 113 12.24 -1.75 1.68
C HIS A 113 13.38 -2.40 0.87
N ASP A 114 13.33 -3.71 0.61
CA ASP A 114 14.34 -4.44 -0.16
C ASP A 114 14.32 -4.13 -1.67
N VAL A 115 13.22 -3.53 -2.17
CA VAL A 115 13.10 -2.93 -3.50
C VAL A 115 12.67 -1.48 -3.39
N PRO A 116 12.87 -0.63 -4.43
CA PRO A 116 12.34 0.74 -4.44
C PRO A 116 10.83 0.74 -4.16
N ASN A 117 10.42 1.47 -3.11
CA ASN A 117 9.05 1.50 -2.61
C ASN A 117 8.63 2.92 -2.23
N CYS A 118 7.33 3.21 -2.33
CA CYS A 118 6.75 4.44 -1.81
C CYS A 118 5.39 4.19 -1.14
N GLY A 119 5.10 5.01 -0.15
CA GLY A 119 3.75 5.29 0.33
C GLY A 119 3.18 6.53 -0.35
N TYR A 120 2.03 6.98 0.10
CA TYR A 120 1.35 8.14 -0.47
C TYR A 120 0.73 9.05 0.58
N HIS A 121 0.94 10.34 0.44
CA HIS A 121 0.11 11.38 1.02
C HIS A 121 -0.98 11.74 0.01
N ILE A 122 -2.26 11.59 0.39
CA ILE A 122 -3.38 11.88 -0.50
C ILE A 122 -4.29 12.90 0.18
N THR A 123 -4.56 14.02 -0.50
CA THR A 123 -5.52 15.03 -0.06
C THR A 123 -6.73 14.99 -0.98
N PHE A 124 -7.89 14.68 -0.43
CA PHE A 124 -9.17 14.69 -1.15
C PHE A 124 -9.83 16.05 -0.99
N PHE A 125 -10.23 16.64 -2.10
CA PHE A 125 -10.88 17.94 -2.11
C PHE A 125 -12.39 17.81 -1.91
N HIS A 126 -12.90 18.48 -0.89
CA HIS A 126 -14.32 18.55 -0.58
C HIS A 126 -14.76 20.00 -0.41
N ASP A 127 -16.06 20.27 -0.67
CA ASP A 127 -16.65 21.57 -0.36
C ASP A 127 -16.72 21.75 1.17
N GLY A 128 -15.76 22.47 1.73
CA GLY A 128 -15.68 22.80 3.16
C GLY A 128 -14.37 22.39 3.83
N LYS A 129 -14.07 21.13 3.96
CA LYS A 129 -12.82 20.64 4.57
C LYS A 129 -12.24 19.49 3.77
N ASP A 130 -10.97 19.64 3.36
CA ASP A 130 -10.22 18.58 2.73
C ASP A 130 -9.94 17.44 3.73
N GLU A 131 -10.01 16.21 3.24
CA GLU A 131 -9.65 15.01 4.01
C GLU A 131 -8.28 14.49 3.55
N ARG A 132 -7.42 14.11 4.51
CA ARG A 132 -6.06 13.65 4.23
C ARG A 132 -5.86 12.20 4.65
N LEU A 133 -5.28 11.41 3.75
CA LEU A 133 -4.89 10.01 3.95
C LEU A 133 -3.37 9.88 3.87
N PHE A 134 -2.79 9.16 4.81
CA PHE A 134 -1.45 8.61 4.69
C PHE A 134 -1.52 7.09 4.50
N TYR A 135 -0.86 6.59 3.45
CA TYR A 135 -0.77 5.17 3.12
C TYR A 135 0.70 4.75 3.09
N ALA A 136 1.05 3.72 3.85
CA ALA A 136 2.41 3.16 3.86
C ALA A 136 2.39 1.68 4.21
N THR A 137 2.85 0.83 3.28
CA THR A 137 3.03 -0.61 3.48
C THR A 137 4.43 -1.01 3.01
N ASP A 138 4.91 -2.13 3.50
CA ASP A 138 6.20 -2.71 3.15
C ASP A 138 7.35 -1.73 3.41
N THR A 139 7.51 -1.41 4.68
CA THR A 139 8.61 -0.53 5.12
C THR A 139 9.23 -1.01 6.42
N ALA A 140 10.55 -0.99 6.48
CA ALA A 140 11.31 -1.32 7.69
C ALA A 140 11.11 -0.28 8.81
N THR A 141 10.84 0.98 8.45
CA THR A 141 10.70 2.09 9.40
C THR A 141 9.89 3.23 8.80
N LEU A 142 9.28 4.04 9.67
CA LEU A 142 8.71 5.35 9.36
C LEU A 142 9.49 6.48 10.04
N ASP A 143 10.73 6.23 10.49
CA ASP A 143 11.58 7.26 11.07
C ASP A 143 11.86 8.38 10.07
N GLY A 144 11.68 9.62 10.51
CA GLY A 144 11.84 10.79 9.65
C GLY A 144 10.64 11.08 8.72
N VAL A 145 9.62 10.23 8.70
CA VAL A 145 8.36 10.48 7.97
C VAL A 145 7.40 11.23 8.87
N GLU A 146 6.91 12.39 8.42
CA GLU A 146 5.93 13.18 9.13
C GLU A 146 4.60 13.27 8.38
N SER A 147 3.50 12.95 9.06
CA SER A 147 2.14 13.01 8.51
C SER A 147 1.15 13.48 9.58
N LYS A 148 1.43 14.63 10.19
CA LYS A 148 0.70 15.13 11.37
C LYS A 148 -0.75 15.50 11.07
N GLY A 149 -1.66 14.98 11.89
CA GLY A 149 -3.08 15.33 11.90
C GLY A 149 -3.83 14.92 10.63
N TYR A 150 -3.44 13.82 9.98
CA TYR A 150 -4.20 13.25 8.89
C TYR A 150 -5.51 12.62 9.41
N ASP A 151 -6.54 12.58 8.57
CA ASP A 151 -7.85 12.04 8.96
C ASP A 151 -7.85 10.51 8.99
N LEU A 152 -7.05 9.87 8.13
CA LEU A 152 -6.91 8.42 8.05
C LEU A 152 -5.45 8.00 7.80
N TYR A 153 -5.02 6.99 8.55
CA TYR A 153 -3.75 6.30 8.35
C TYR A 153 -4.02 4.84 7.98
N LEU A 154 -3.54 4.43 6.81
CA LEU A 154 -3.51 3.04 6.38
C LEU A 154 -2.05 2.62 6.33
N ILE A 155 -1.58 2.00 7.39
CA ILE A 155 -0.14 1.70 7.56
C ILE A 155 0.09 0.24 7.88
N GLU A 156 1.28 -0.23 7.57
CA GLU A 156 1.70 -1.57 7.91
C GLU A 156 1.79 -1.78 9.43
N ALA A 157 1.44 -3.00 9.87
CA ALA A 157 1.82 -3.57 11.15
C ALA A 157 1.94 -5.08 10.96
N ASN A 158 3.07 -5.51 10.40
CA ASN A 158 3.24 -6.86 9.88
C ASN A 158 3.26 -7.93 10.98
N HIS A 159 3.90 -7.66 12.10
CA HIS A 159 4.09 -8.58 13.22
C HIS A 159 4.17 -7.83 14.54
N THR A 160 3.93 -8.51 15.65
CA THR A 160 4.39 -8.07 16.97
C THR A 160 5.78 -8.65 17.25
N ARG A 161 6.53 -8.03 18.17
CA ARG A 161 7.82 -8.58 18.60
C ARG A 161 7.68 -9.99 19.17
N GLU A 162 6.65 -10.21 19.99
CA GLU A 162 6.35 -11.50 20.60
C GLU A 162 6.06 -12.59 19.54
N GLU A 163 5.21 -12.30 18.55
CA GLU A 163 4.91 -13.23 17.45
C GLU A 163 6.15 -13.58 16.64
N LEU A 164 7.05 -12.60 16.41
CA LEU A 164 8.29 -12.80 15.68
C LEU A 164 9.24 -13.74 16.45
N GLU A 165 9.46 -13.44 17.73
CA GLU A 165 10.35 -14.22 18.59
C GLU A 165 9.84 -15.67 18.74
N ALA A 166 8.54 -15.85 18.97
CA ALA A 166 7.92 -17.17 19.09
C ALA A 166 8.10 -18.02 17.81
N ARG A 167 7.89 -17.40 16.63
CA ARG A 167 8.07 -18.10 15.34
C ARG A 167 9.54 -18.45 15.07
N ALA A 168 10.45 -17.53 15.35
CA ALA A 168 11.88 -17.77 15.18
C ALA A 168 12.37 -18.91 16.09
N GLN A 169 11.90 -18.92 17.34
CA GLN A 169 12.25 -19.96 18.30
C GLN A 169 11.70 -21.34 17.86
N ALA A 170 10.44 -21.43 17.44
CA ALA A 170 9.84 -22.66 16.97
C ALA A 170 10.60 -23.28 15.77
N LYS A 171 11.10 -22.45 14.85
CA LYS A 171 11.91 -22.93 13.72
C LYS A 171 13.28 -23.40 14.14
N LEU A 172 13.94 -22.69 15.05
CA LEU A 172 15.25 -23.13 15.58
C LEU A 172 15.12 -24.48 16.29
N GLU A 173 14.05 -24.71 17.07
CA GLU A 173 13.75 -25.99 17.71
C GLU A 173 13.46 -27.11 16.70
N ALA A 174 12.86 -26.77 15.56
CA ALA A 174 12.63 -27.70 14.44
C ALA A 174 13.90 -27.96 13.58
N GLY A 175 15.02 -27.29 13.87
CA GLY A 175 16.26 -27.37 13.08
C GLY A 175 16.13 -26.66 11.71
N GLU A 176 15.16 -25.76 11.57
CA GLU A 176 14.95 -24.96 10.37
C GLU A 176 15.65 -23.60 10.45
N PHE A 177 15.93 -23.01 9.29
CA PHE A 177 16.49 -21.66 9.23
C PHE A 177 15.42 -20.62 9.55
N ALA A 178 15.65 -19.80 10.58
CA ALA A 178 14.74 -18.72 10.99
C ALA A 178 14.91 -17.49 10.08
N TYR A 179 14.17 -17.43 8.97
CA TYR A 179 14.16 -16.27 8.07
C TYR A 179 13.30 -15.09 8.59
N GLU A 180 12.58 -15.30 9.69
CA GLU A 180 11.67 -14.33 10.32
C GLU A 180 12.38 -13.02 10.63
N TYR A 181 13.63 -13.06 11.09
CA TYR A 181 14.42 -11.86 11.36
C TYR A 181 14.74 -11.05 10.10
N ARG A 182 14.90 -11.72 8.95
CA ARG A 182 15.08 -11.02 7.66
C ARG A 182 13.77 -10.40 7.18
N ALA A 183 12.64 -11.09 7.35
CA ALA A 183 11.33 -10.53 7.04
C ALA A 183 11.04 -9.31 7.93
N ALA A 184 11.31 -9.43 9.24
CA ALA A 184 11.16 -8.32 10.18
C ALA A 184 12.03 -7.10 9.85
N ALA A 185 13.21 -7.31 9.27
CA ALA A 185 14.09 -6.20 8.87
C ALA A 185 13.51 -5.33 7.73
N ASN A 186 12.52 -5.84 6.99
CA ASN A 186 11.90 -5.17 5.85
C ASN A 186 10.46 -4.69 6.13
N HIS A 187 9.93 -4.97 7.32
CA HIS A 187 8.54 -4.70 7.66
C HIS A 187 8.40 -4.05 9.04
N LEU A 188 7.46 -3.13 9.15
CA LEU A 188 7.16 -2.40 10.38
C LEU A 188 6.45 -3.32 11.39
N SER A 189 6.95 -3.35 12.62
CA SER A 189 6.24 -4.02 13.71
C SER A 189 5.04 -3.20 14.18
N GLN A 190 4.11 -3.86 14.89
CA GLN A 190 2.94 -3.19 15.44
C GLN A 190 3.34 -2.12 16.49
N GLU A 191 4.36 -2.41 17.27
CA GLU A 191 4.88 -1.47 18.28
C GLU A 191 5.45 -0.22 17.62
N GLN A 192 6.30 -0.37 16.59
CA GLN A 192 6.83 0.76 15.82
C GLN A 192 5.71 1.57 15.16
N ALA A 193 4.70 0.90 14.60
CA ALA A 193 3.55 1.55 13.99
C ALA A 193 2.77 2.39 15.02
N LEU A 194 2.52 1.85 16.22
CA LEU A 194 1.82 2.54 17.30
C LEU A 194 2.62 3.74 17.80
N ASP A 195 3.92 3.59 18.03
CA ASP A 195 4.81 4.68 18.47
C ASP A 195 4.86 5.83 17.45
N TRP A 196 4.82 5.48 16.16
CA TRP A 196 4.77 6.48 15.10
C TRP A 196 3.41 7.18 15.02
N LEU A 197 2.30 6.42 15.15
CA LEU A 197 0.94 6.96 15.16
C LEU A 197 0.72 7.91 16.32
N GLU A 198 1.21 7.60 17.52
CA GLU A 198 1.11 8.48 18.69
C GLU A 198 1.69 9.88 18.41
N LYS A 199 2.78 9.96 17.68
CA LYS A 199 3.46 11.22 17.32
C LYS A 199 2.77 11.98 16.17
N ASN A 200 1.96 11.30 15.35
CA ASN A 200 1.39 11.85 14.12
C ASN A 200 -0.12 12.06 14.15
N MET A 201 -0.87 11.28 14.91
CA MET A 201 -2.34 11.38 14.94
C MET A 201 -2.82 12.67 15.61
N GLY A 202 -3.87 13.24 15.05
CA GLY A 202 -4.68 14.29 15.69
C GLY A 202 -5.89 13.69 16.44
N PRO A 203 -6.66 14.50 17.15
CA PRO A 203 -7.75 14.04 18.02
C PRO A 203 -8.89 13.31 17.28
N ASN A 204 -9.05 13.55 15.98
CA ASN A 204 -10.10 12.94 15.14
C ASN A 204 -9.53 11.94 14.11
N SER A 205 -8.25 11.64 14.18
CA SER A 205 -7.58 10.72 13.27
C SER A 205 -8.07 9.29 13.51
N ARG A 206 -8.14 8.51 12.43
CA ARG A 206 -8.40 7.06 12.46
C ARG A 206 -7.22 6.33 11.84
N TYR A 207 -6.99 5.11 12.24
CA TYR A 207 -5.99 4.25 11.60
C TYR A 207 -6.50 2.83 11.37
N VAL A 208 -5.89 2.14 10.40
CA VAL A 208 -6.08 0.71 10.15
C VAL A 208 -4.74 0.10 9.84
N PHE A 209 -4.44 -1.00 10.50
CA PHE A 209 -3.26 -1.78 10.19
C PHE A 209 -3.48 -2.66 8.96
N LEU A 210 -2.55 -2.56 8.03
CA LEU A 210 -2.48 -3.36 6.82
C LEU A 210 -1.30 -4.34 6.89
N HIS A 211 -1.19 -5.22 5.93
CA HIS A 211 -0.07 -6.12 5.70
C HIS A 211 0.31 -6.97 6.93
N ARG A 212 -0.68 -7.36 7.75
CA ARG A 212 -0.45 -8.26 8.88
C ARG A 212 -0.11 -9.66 8.37
N HIS A 213 0.89 -10.27 8.97
CA HIS A 213 1.19 -11.67 8.72
C HIS A 213 0.00 -12.53 9.17
N GLN A 214 -0.67 -13.18 8.23
CA GLN A 214 -1.76 -14.11 8.55
C GLN A 214 -1.17 -15.49 8.80
N GLU A 215 -1.19 -15.95 10.04
CA GLU A 215 -1.00 -17.36 10.33
C GLU A 215 -2.06 -18.18 9.60
N LYS A 216 -1.63 -19.31 9.02
CA LYS A 216 -2.57 -20.34 8.63
C LYS A 216 -3.15 -20.92 9.92
N HIS A 217 -4.29 -20.43 10.39
CA HIS A 217 -5.08 -21.20 11.31
C HIS A 217 -5.51 -22.47 10.56
N THR A 218 -4.75 -23.53 10.71
CA THR A 218 -5.28 -24.88 10.59
C THR A 218 -6.24 -25.03 11.77
N LEU A 219 -7.53 -24.82 11.50
CA LEU A 219 -8.57 -25.26 12.42
C LEU A 219 -8.37 -26.76 12.67
N PRO A 220 -8.48 -27.21 13.93
CA PRO A 220 -8.34 -28.63 14.29
C PRO A 220 -9.40 -29.50 13.61
#